data_1080b4ad485e81819eb55c672e9b0ab2
#
_entry.id   1080b4ad485e81819eb55c672e9b0ab2
#
_cell.length_a   1.000
_cell.length_b   1.000
_cell.length_c   1.000
_cell.angle_alpha   90.00
_cell.angle_beta   90.00
_cell.angle_gamma   90.00
#
_symmetry.space_group_name_H-M   'P 1'
#
loop_
_entity.id
_entity.type
_entity.pdbx_description
1 polymer ?
#
loop_
_entity_poly.entity_id
_entity_poly.type
_entity_poly.pdbx_seq_one_letter_code
_entity_poly.pdbx_strand_id
1 'polypeptide(L)'
;MSDVHDDPLALLHWAQASRERGHHAFLLLDTAQAEASHLKLQSMHVPYASLFEGKREEALPEIAPLLLPLSGLDEQRALVLVRWVSQLGFAAPCLSWYESTLDLHDFAAHLRNFHHAGLSDGQAMMMRWYDTRILPIWMQALTKDQLALFTGGMLSLAFVDRFGEARTLYQSDQVQPPSQALPLDAPLVTLDDRQFGLLVDAGDLDALLTHLRFVIPDETNALPPRTLVEFVAAYQQRAREAGVDDIDRQTQYVLLALYTSGAGVEHPAVKALMQNPPDSLAGYFDALQAMPEEVWEAGPPLWENEHVA
;
A
#
# COMPACT_ATOMS: atom_id res chain seq x y z
N MET A 1 -16.86 3.74 -11.79
CA MET A 1 -15.79 4.71 -11.45
C MET A 1 -14.44 4.33 -12.04
N SER A 2 -14.41 3.60 -13.15
CA SER A 2 -13.18 3.20 -13.87
C SER A 2 -12.50 4.37 -14.62
N ASP A 3 -13.13 5.53 -14.74
CA ASP A 3 -12.67 6.61 -15.64
C ASP A 3 -11.86 7.73 -14.97
N VAL A 4 -11.58 7.63 -13.67
CA VAL A 4 -10.78 8.67 -12.94
C VAL A 4 -9.34 8.74 -13.45
N HIS A 5 -8.86 7.65 -14.05
CA HIS A 5 -7.52 7.57 -14.62
C HIS A 5 -7.36 8.50 -15.84
N ASP A 6 -8.34 8.48 -16.74
CA ASP A 6 -8.25 9.18 -18.02
C ASP A 6 -8.84 10.60 -17.96
N ASP A 7 -9.64 10.90 -16.93
CA ASP A 7 -10.29 12.20 -16.75
C ASP A 7 -10.18 12.71 -15.30
N PRO A 8 -9.25 13.62 -15.00
CA PRO A 8 -9.18 14.30 -13.69
C PRO A 8 -10.49 15.01 -13.32
N LEU A 9 -11.34 15.37 -14.29
CA LEU A 9 -12.64 15.97 -14.04
C LEU A 9 -13.63 14.98 -13.43
N ALA A 10 -13.41 13.67 -13.58
CA ALA A 10 -14.28 12.65 -12.99
C ALA A 10 -14.34 12.77 -11.46
N LEU A 11 -13.22 13.08 -10.79
CA LEU A 11 -13.20 13.35 -9.34
C LEU A 11 -14.00 14.60 -8.97
N LEU A 12 -13.97 15.64 -9.80
CA LEU A 12 -14.77 16.85 -9.55
C LEU A 12 -16.27 16.58 -9.75
N HIS A 13 -16.65 15.89 -10.81
CA HIS A 13 -18.05 15.50 -11.05
C HIS A 13 -18.57 14.60 -9.92
N TRP A 14 -17.76 13.64 -9.47
CA TRP A 14 -18.09 12.79 -8.34
C TRP A 14 -18.26 13.61 -7.05
N ALA A 15 -17.37 14.56 -6.76
CA ALA A 15 -17.46 15.43 -5.60
C ALA A 15 -18.69 16.35 -5.65
N GLN A 16 -19.04 16.86 -6.82
CA GLN A 16 -20.28 17.63 -7.04
C GLN A 16 -21.51 16.76 -6.78
N ALA A 17 -21.55 15.57 -7.34
CA ALA A 17 -22.66 14.63 -7.13
C ALA A 17 -22.81 14.23 -5.65
N SER A 18 -21.70 14.06 -4.91
CA SER A 18 -21.72 13.82 -3.46
C SER A 18 -22.33 15.00 -2.70
N ARG A 19 -21.93 16.22 -3.05
CA ARG A 19 -22.47 17.44 -2.45
C ARG A 19 -23.98 17.61 -2.72
N GLU A 20 -24.45 17.29 -3.91
CA GLU A 20 -25.87 17.34 -4.28
C GLU A 20 -26.71 16.37 -3.44
N ARG A 21 -26.11 15.26 -2.97
CA ARG A 21 -26.70 14.32 -2.00
C ARG A 21 -26.60 14.77 -0.54
N GLY A 22 -25.95 15.90 -0.27
CA GLY A 22 -25.72 16.39 1.10
C GLY A 22 -24.53 15.72 1.81
N HIS A 23 -23.62 15.12 1.04
CA HIS A 23 -22.42 14.44 1.55
C HIS A 23 -21.16 15.26 1.29
N HIS A 24 -20.06 14.83 1.90
CA HIS A 24 -18.74 15.45 1.77
C HIS A 24 -17.81 14.52 0.97
N ALA A 25 -17.06 15.09 0.04
CA ALA A 25 -16.05 14.41 -0.75
C ALA A 25 -14.65 14.82 -0.30
N PHE A 26 -13.80 13.85 -0.03
CA PHE A 26 -12.45 14.05 0.45
C PHE A 26 -11.43 13.29 -0.39
N LEU A 27 -10.22 13.85 -0.50
CA LEU A 27 -9.03 13.14 -0.93
C LEU A 27 -8.16 12.89 0.29
N LEU A 28 -7.51 11.74 0.39
CA LEU A 28 -6.48 11.47 1.38
C LEU A 28 -5.17 11.23 0.63
N LEU A 29 -4.17 12.03 0.99
CA LEU A 29 -2.84 12.00 0.39
C LEU A 29 -1.82 11.50 1.43
N ASP A 30 -1.15 10.38 1.16
CA ASP A 30 0.01 9.92 1.92
C ASP A 30 1.25 10.71 1.48
N THR A 31 1.64 11.72 2.26
CA THR A 31 2.77 12.59 1.90
C THR A 31 4.12 11.89 2.04
N ALA A 32 4.21 10.79 2.77
CA ALA A 32 5.42 9.97 2.82
C ALA A 32 5.75 9.31 1.48
N GLN A 33 4.74 9.10 0.61
CA GLN A 33 4.90 8.61 -0.75
C GLN A 33 4.90 9.73 -1.80
N ALA A 34 4.62 10.98 -1.38
CA ALA A 34 4.50 12.15 -2.25
C ALA A 34 5.27 13.33 -1.65
N GLU A 35 6.59 13.30 -1.81
CA GLU A 35 7.53 14.24 -1.18
C GLU A 35 7.14 15.71 -1.42
N ALA A 36 7.32 16.56 -0.39
CA ALA A 36 7.03 17.98 -0.38
C ALA A 36 5.55 18.37 -0.66
N SER A 37 4.62 17.41 -0.68
CA SER A 37 3.20 17.67 -0.97
C SER A 37 2.55 18.64 0.02
N HIS A 38 2.92 18.60 1.30
CA HIS A 38 2.41 19.52 2.32
C HIS A 38 2.78 20.99 1.98
N LEU A 39 3.99 21.26 1.49
CA LEU A 39 4.42 22.59 1.06
C LEU A 39 3.64 23.07 -0.18
N LYS A 40 3.39 22.16 -1.12
CA LYS A 40 2.60 22.45 -2.31
C LYS A 40 1.17 22.82 -1.94
N LEU A 41 0.51 22.07 -1.05
CA LEU A 41 -0.84 22.37 -0.59
C LEU A 41 -0.90 23.73 0.13
N GLN A 42 0.08 24.06 0.96
CA GLN A 42 0.19 25.37 1.60
C GLN A 42 0.30 26.49 0.55
N SER A 43 1.14 26.31 -0.48
CA SER A 43 1.29 27.29 -1.57
C SER A 43 0.01 27.50 -2.38
N MET A 44 -0.82 26.46 -2.52
CA MET A 44 -2.11 26.51 -3.19
C MET A 44 -3.24 27.04 -2.31
N HIS A 45 -2.98 27.28 -1.00
CA HIS A 45 -3.99 27.69 0.00
C HIS A 45 -5.17 26.69 0.04
N VAL A 46 -4.90 25.40 -0.10
CA VAL A 46 -5.90 24.32 0.02
C VAL A 46 -6.04 23.98 1.51
N PRO A 47 -7.24 24.02 2.09
CA PRO A 47 -7.45 23.55 3.46
C PRO A 47 -7.21 22.04 3.54
N TYR A 48 -6.68 21.59 4.65
CA TYR A 48 -6.52 20.15 4.94
C TYR A 48 -6.56 19.89 6.44
N ALA A 49 -6.82 18.65 6.81
CA ALA A 49 -6.61 18.14 8.17
C ALA A 49 -5.50 17.08 8.15
N SER A 50 -4.51 17.25 9.03
CA SER A 50 -3.47 16.25 9.24
C SER A 50 -4.00 15.10 10.09
N LEU A 51 -3.77 13.84 9.67
CA LEU A 51 -4.11 12.70 10.53
C LEU A 51 -3.09 12.49 11.67
N PHE A 52 -1.99 13.24 11.68
CA PHE A 52 -1.04 13.26 12.79
C PHE A 52 -1.38 14.28 13.88
N GLU A 53 -2.34 15.19 13.63
CA GLU A 53 -2.76 16.19 14.62
C GLU A 53 -3.21 15.52 15.94
N GLY A 54 -2.65 15.98 17.05
CA GLY A 54 -2.86 15.40 18.38
C GLY A 54 -2.25 14.00 18.58
N LYS A 55 -1.33 13.56 17.72
CA LYS A 55 -0.56 12.31 17.85
C LYS A 55 0.91 12.60 18.10
N ARG A 56 1.69 11.59 18.48
CA ARG A 56 3.15 11.75 18.69
C ARG A 56 3.88 12.17 17.41
N GLU A 57 3.35 11.77 16.27
CA GLU A 57 3.88 12.04 14.94
C GLU A 57 3.54 13.46 14.43
N GLU A 58 2.81 14.28 15.18
CA GLU A 58 2.42 15.64 14.77
C GLU A 58 3.62 16.53 14.39
N ALA A 59 4.80 16.25 14.99
CA ALA A 59 6.04 16.95 14.67
C ALA A 59 6.66 16.58 13.29
N LEU A 60 6.05 15.64 12.54
CA LEU A 60 6.53 15.11 11.26
C LEU A 60 5.54 15.45 10.13
N PRO A 61 5.31 16.73 9.82
CA PRO A 61 4.29 17.14 8.83
C PRO A 61 4.64 16.68 7.40
N GLU A 62 5.91 16.42 7.10
CA GLU A 62 6.40 16.00 5.79
C GLU A 62 5.97 14.58 5.40
N ILE A 63 5.60 13.75 6.38
CA ILE A 63 5.13 12.37 6.15
C ILE A 63 3.70 12.15 6.63
N ALA A 64 3.01 13.22 7.04
CA ALA A 64 1.65 13.12 7.57
C ALA A 64 0.63 12.83 6.48
N PRO A 65 -0.29 11.87 6.66
CA PRO A 65 -1.42 11.74 5.75
C PRO A 65 -2.34 12.95 5.89
N LEU A 66 -2.68 13.57 4.76
CA LEU A 66 -3.45 14.80 4.70
C LEU A 66 -4.83 14.56 4.08
N LEU A 67 -5.88 14.86 4.82
CA LEU A 67 -7.27 14.79 4.36
C LEU A 67 -7.67 16.15 3.79
N LEU A 68 -8.06 16.16 2.51
CA LEU A 68 -8.33 17.36 1.71
C LEU A 68 -9.81 17.40 1.32
N PRO A 69 -10.59 18.43 1.69
CA PRO A 69 -11.95 18.55 1.22
C PRO A 69 -11.98 19.03 -0.24
N LEU A 70 -12.82 18.42 -1.06
CA LEU A 70 -13.10 18.89 -2.42
C LEU A 70 -14.24 19.92 -2.42
N SER A 71 -14.99 20.05 -1.32
CA SER A 71 -16.01 21.06 -1.14
C SER A 71 -15.42 22.36 -0.60
N GLY A 72 -15.98 23.50 -0.99
CA GLY A 72 -15.55 24.82 -0.48
C GLY A 72 -14.38 25.46 -1.26
N LEU A 73 -13.78 24.76 -2.23
CA LEU A 73 -12.83 25.33 -3.17
C LEU A 73 -13.60 25.98 -4.34
N ASP A 74 -13.06 27.08 -4.87
CA ASP A 74 -13.52 27.57 -6.18
C ASP A 74 -13.14 26.58 -7.28
N GLU A 75 -13.86 26.62 -8.41
CA GLU A 75 -13.72 25.66 -9.50
C GLU A 75 -12.29 25.60 -10.03
N GLN A 76 -11.60 26.74 -10.15
CA GLN A 76 -10.23 26.80 -10.67
C GLN A 76 -9.24 26.11 -9.72
N ARG A 77 -9.34 26.38 -8.41
CA ARG A 77 -8.48 25.72 -7.40
C ARG A 77 -8.77 24.23 -7.31
N ALA A 78 -10.04 23.83 -7.32
CA ALA A 78 -10.43 22.44 -7.31
C ALA A 78 -9.85 21.69 -8.53
N LEU A 79 -9.92 22.27 -9.73
CA LEU A 79 -9.35 21.70 -10.94
C LEU A 79 -7.82 21.55 -10.87
N VAL A 80 -7.12 22.57 -10.38
CA VAL A 80 -5.65 22.53 -10.22
C VAL A 80 -5.27 21.46 -9.19
N LEU A 81 -5.97 21.39 -8.06
CA LEU A 81 -5.75 20.39 -7.04
C LEU A 81 -5.92 18.97 -7.60
N VAL A 82 -7.08 18.69 -8.20
CA VAL A 82 -7.41 17.34 -8.68
C VAL A 82 -6.42 16.88 -9.76
N ARG A 83 -6.06 17.73 -10.72
CA ARG A 83 -5.04 17.40 -11.73
C ARG A 83 -3.71 17.04 -11.10
N TRP A 84 -3.27 17.82 -10.13
CA TRP A 84 -1.99 17.57 -9.45
C TRP A 84 -2.02 16.27 -8.64
N VAL A 85 -3.05 16.04 -7.80
CA VAL A 85 -3.11 14.82 -6.97
C VAL A 85 -3.33 13.56 -7.82
N SER A 86 -4.05 13.65 -8.95
CA SER A 86 -4.17 12.53 -9.89
C SER A 86 -2.81 12.16 -10.47
N GLN A 87 -2.00 13.14 -10.90
CA GLN A 87 -0.64 12.88 -11.37
C GLN A 87 0.23 12.21 -10.30
N LEU A 88 0.12 12.66 -9.03
CA LEU A 88 0.82 12.02 -7.92
C LEU A 88 0.36 10.58 -7.71
N GLY A 89 -0.96 10.34 -7.71
CA GLY A 89 -1.53 9.00 -7.51
C GLY A 89 -1.08 8.00 -8.58
N PHE A 90 -0.86 8.47 -9.83
CA PHE A 90 -0.29 7.62 -10.88
C PHE A 90 1.20 7.35 -10.71
N ALA A 91 1.94 8.32 -10.17
CA ALA A 91 3.39 8.19 -9.96
C ALA A 91 3.74 7.40 -8.71
N ALA A 92 2.88 7.41 -7.69
CA ALA A 92 3.13 6.81 -6.39
C ALA A 92 1.83 6.30 -5.73
N PRO A 93 1.90 5.26 -4.89
CA PRO A 93 0.75 4.69 -4.18
C PRO A 93 0.34 5.58 -3.00
N CYS A 94 -0.15 6.80 -3.28
CA CYS A 94 -0.36 7.84 -2.27
C CYS A 94 -1.77 8.42 -2.20
N LEU A 95 -2.69 8.06 -3.12
CA LEU A 95 -3.97 8.74 -3.27
C LEU A 95 -5.15 7.80 -3.04
N SER A 96 -6.03 8.17 -2.10
CA SER A 96 -7.36 7.60 -1.94
C SER A 96 -8.41 8.70 -1.81
N TRP A 97 -9.70 8.37 -2.03
CA TRP A 97 -10.78 9.33 -1.90
C TRP A 97 -12.02 8.70 -1.25
N TYR A 98 -12.76 9.55 -0.55
CA TYR A 98 -13.81 9.15 0.37
C TYR A 98 -15.06 9.99 0.17
N GLU A 99 -16.24 9.37 0.17
CA GLU A 99 -17.50 10.04 0.40
C GLU A 99 -17.93 9.78 1.84
N SER A 100 -18.31 10.83 2.56
CA SER A 100 -18.67 10.76 3.97
C SER A 100 -19.87 11.65 4.29
N THR A 101 -20.61 11.28 5.34
CA THR A 101 -21.65 12.12 5.96
C THR A 101 -21.08 13.10 6.97
N LEU A 102 -19.81 12.95 7.36
CA LEU A 102 -19.09 13.77 8.32
C LEU A 102 -18.41 14.93 7.61
N ASP A 103 -18.30 16.07 8.29
CA ASP A 103 -17.46 17.17 7.82
C ASP A 103 -15.96 16.86 7.95
N LEU A 104 -15.10 17.79 7.50
CA LEU A 104 -13.64 17.61 7.51
C LEU A 104 -13.09 17.33 8.91
N HIS A 105 -13.57 18.05 9.91
CA HIS A 105 -13.06 17.94 11.28
C HIS A 105 -13.44 16.59 11.89
N ASP A 106 -14.71 16.23 11.81
CA ASP A 106 -15.25 15.00 12.38
C ASP A 106 -14.73 13.77 11.66
N PHE A 107 -14.58 13.84 10.33
CA PHE A 107 -14.05 12.71 9.57
C PHE A 107 -12.54 12.51 9.82
N ALA A 108 -11.77 13.60 9.90
CA ALA A 108 -10.35 13.50 10.28
C ALA A 108 -10.20 12.95 11.71
N ALA A 109 -11.02 13.41 12.68
CA ALA A 109 -11.02 12.90 14.05
C ALA A 109 -11.33 11.40 14.10
N HIS A 110 -12.32 10.95 13.31
CA HIS A 110 -12.64 9.53 13.15
C HIS A 110 -11.45 8.72 12.61
N LEU A 111 -10.83 9.15 11.51
CA LEU A 111 -9.70 8.46 10.88
C LEU A 111 -8.45 8.40 11.78
N ARG A 112 -8.19 9.43 12.58
CA ARG A 112 -7.07 9.45 13.55
C ARG A 112 -7.13 8.34 14.57
N ASN A 113 -8.32 7.80 14.89
CA ASN A 113 -8.48 6.71 15.85
C ASN A 113 -7.86 5.39 15.35
N PHE A 114 -7.59 5.25 14.04
CA PHE A 114 -6.99 4.09 13.40
C PHE A 114 -5.50 4.26 13.12
N HIS A 115 -4.92 5.38 13.56
CA HIS A 115 -3.49 5.64 13.38
C HIS A 115 -2.60 4.64 14.14
N HIS A 116 -3.09 4.16 15.28
CA HIS A 116 -2.45 3.09 16.04
C HIS A 116 -3.39 1.87 16.15
N ALA A 117 -2.80 0.68 16.08
CA ALA A 117 -3.46 -0.57 16.42
C ALA A 117 -2.75 -1.27 17.57
N GLY A 118 -3.51 -1.86 18.48
CA GLY A 118 -2.98 -2.76 19.51
C GLY A 118 -2.61 -4.12 18.91
N LEU A 119 -1.64 -4.80 19.53
CA LEU A 119 -1.25 -6.15 19.19
C LEU A 119 -1.63 -7.11 20.34
N SER A 120 -1.61 -8.41 20.05
CA SER A 120 -1.94 -9.47 21.03
C SER A 120 -1.02 -9.49 22.26
N ASP A 121 0.21 -8.98 22.14
CA ASP A 121 1.19 -8.84 23.22
C ASP A 121 1.01 -7.57 24.09
N GLY A 122 -0.01 -6.77 23.78
CA GLY A 122 -0.31 -5.51 24.48
C GLY A 122 0.49 -4.29 24.00
N GLN A 123 1.35 -4.47 22.98
CA GLN A 123 2.01 -3.33 22.34
C GLN A 123 1.04 -2.61 21.40
N ALA A 124 1.34 -1.35 21.08
CA ALA A 124 0.65 -0.60 20.04
C ALA A 124 1.65 -0.20 18.96
N MET A 125 1.22 -0.31 17.71
CA MET A 125 2.03 0.07 16.57
C MET A 125 1.31 1.11 15.70
N MET A 126 2.09 1.96 15.05
CA MET A 126 1.59 2.90 14.04
C MET A 126 1.13 2.12 12.80
N MET A 127 -0.08 2.38 12.38
CA MET A 127 -0.68 1.76 11.19
C MET A 127 -0.70 2.74 10.02
N ARG A 128 0.01 2.38 8.95
CA ARG A 128 0.00 3.15 7.71
C ARG A 128 -1.07 2.64 6.75
N TRP A 129 -2.30 2.47 7.26
CA TRP A 129 -3.44 2.00 6.45
C TRP A 129 -3.76 2.94 5.28
N TYR A 130 -3.33 4.19 5.32
CA TYR A 130 -3.49 5.19 4.25
C TYR A 130 -2.50 5.02 3.08
N ASP A 131 -1.46 4.21 3.24
CA ASP A 131 -0.63 3.72 2.12
C ASP A 131 -1.52 2.82 1.23
N THR A 132 -1.70 3.19 -0.03
CA THR A 132 -2.64 2.51 -0.92
C THR A 132 -2.22 1.08 -1.30
N ARG A 133 -1.00 0.67 -0.97
CA ARG A 133 -0.54 -0.73 -1.06
C ARG A 133 -1.04 -1.57 0.11
N ILE A 134 -1.18 -0.94 1.28
CA ILE A 134 -1.60 -1.57 2.55
C ILE A 134 -3.11 -1.46 2.74
N LEU A 135 -3.75 -0.40 2.27
CA LEU A 135 -5.18 -0.13 2.47
C LEU A 135 -6.12 -1.31 2.12
N PRO A 136 -5.96 -2.01 0.98
CA PRO A 136 -6.80 -3.18 0.68
C PRO A 136 -6.59 -4.32 1.68
N ILE A 137 -5.34 -4.55 2.09
CA ILE A 137 -4.99 -5.61 3.04
C ILE A 137 -5.48 -5.27 4.45
N TRP A 138 -5.36 -3.98 4.84
CA TRP A 138 -5.95 -3.49 6.08
C TRP A 138 -7.44 -3.82 6.15
N MET A 139 -8.23 -3.45 5.13
CA MET A 139 -9.66 -3.71 5.12
C MET A 139 -10.01 -5.21 5.09
N GLN A 140 -9.19 -6.01 4.41
CA GLN A 140 -9.35 -7.48 4.37
C GLN A 140 -9.02 -8.13 5.72
N ALA A 141 -8.03 -7.60 6.44
CA ALA A 141 -7.59 -8.14 7.72
C ALA A 141 -8.60 -7.89 8.83
N LEU A 142 -9.32 -6.77 8.80
CA LEU A 142 -10.29 -6.41 9.83
C LEU A 142 -11.43 -7.43 9.94
N THR A 143 -11.84 -7.71 11.18
CA THR A 143 -13.11 -8.42 11.43
C THR A 143 -14.29 -7.57 10.98
N LYS A 144 -15.49 -8.15 10.89
CA LYS A 144 -16.72 -7.42 10.51
C LYS A 144 -16.98 -6.23 11.43
N ASP A 145 -16.77 -6.39 12.74
CA ASP A 145 -17.02 -5.34 13.73
C ASP A 145 -15.94 -4.23 13.61
N GLN A 146 -14.68 -4.62 13.46
CA GLN A 146 -13.58 -3.67 13.24
C GLN A 146 -13.75 -2.91 11.91
N LEU A 147 -14.19 -3.58 10.85
CA LEU A 147 -14.48 -2.96 9.56
C LEU A 147 -15.65 -1.97 9.67
N ALA A 148 -16.71 -2.33 10.38
CA ALA A 148 -17.83 -1.42 10.64
C ALA A 148 -17.39 -0.18 11.44
N LEU A 149 -16.47 -0.35 12.40
CA LEU A 149 -15.86 0.77 13.12
C LEU A 149 -15.03 1.64 12.17
N PHE A 150 -14.18 1.04 11.32
CA PHE A 150 -13.31 1.77 10.39
C PHE A 150 -14.12 2.55 9.34
N THR A 151 -15.18 1.95 8.83
CA THR A 151 -16.03 2.59 7.80
C THR A 151 -17.10 3.52 8.38
N GLY A 152 -17.07 3.81 9.68
CA GLY A 152 -17.99 4.73 10.33
C GLY A 152 -17.99 6.11 9.67
N GLY A 153 -19.18 6.59 9.33
CA GLY A 153 -19.35 7.85 8.60
C GLY A 153 -19.03 7.78 7.11
N MET A 154 -18.43 6.68 6.59
CA MET A 154 -18.11 6.51 5.17
C MET A 154 -19.30 5.98 4.37
N LEU A 155 -19.44 6.47 3.14
CA LEU A 155 -20.34 5.94 2.12
C LEU A 155 -19.55 5.24 1.01
N SER A 156 -18.40 5.76 0.65
CA SER A 156 -17.51 5.11 -0.31
C SER A 156 -16.05 5.37 0.00
N LEU A 157 -15.21 4.44 -0.43
CA LEU A 157 -13.76 4.52 -0.41
C LEU A 157 -13.23 3.94 -1.70
N ALA A 158 -12.41 4.71 -2.38
CA ALA A 158 -11.66 4.25 -3.54
C ALA A 158 -10.21 4.78 -3.47
N PHE A 159 -9.32 4.20 -4.25
CA PHE A 159 -7.90 4.54 -4.23
C PHE A 159 -7.25 4.27 -5.57
N VAL A 160 -6.05 4.81 -5.78
CA VAL A 160 -5.18 4.44 -6.89
C VAL A 160 -4.26 3.32 -6.41
N ASP A 161 -4.29 2.19 -7.10
CA ASP A 161 -3.46 1.04 -6.76
C ASP A 161 -1.98 1.24 -7.19
N ARG A 162 -1.12 0.29 -6.86
CA ARG A 162 0.32 0.35 -7.19
C ARG A 162 0.62 0.35 -8.70
N PHE A 163 -0.37 0.12 -9.54
CA PHE A 163 -0.26 0.13 -11.00
C PHE A 163 -0.88 1.37 -11.63
N GLY A 164 -1.30 2.33 -10.80
CA GLY A 164 -1.95 3.55 -11.27
C GLY A 164 -3.42 3.38 -11.64
N GLU A 165 -4.06 2.26 -11.27
CA GLU A 165 -5.46 2.01 -11.60
C GLU A 165 -6.38 2.40 -10.44
N ALA A 166 -7.49 3.08 -10.76
CA ALA A 166 -8.51 3.42 -9.78
C ALA A 166 -9.32 2.17 -9.39
N ARG A 167 -9.42 1.92 -8.07
CA ARG A 167 -10.16 0.79 -7.51
C ARG A 167 -11.14 1.26 -6.46
N THR A 168 -12.38 0.77 -6.51
CA THR A 168 -13.35 0.94 -5.43
C THR A 168 -13.16 -0.18 -4.41
N LEU A 169 -12.97 0.20 -3.16
CA LEU A 169 -12.70 -0.73 -2.06
C LEU A 169 -13.91 -0.90 -1.13
N TYR A 170 -14.69 0.17 -0.98
CA TYR A 170 -15.89 0.15 -0.14
C TYR A 170 -16.99 1.01 -0.77
N GLN A 171 -18.23 0.54 -0.65
CA GLN A 171 -19.43 1.30 -1.02
C GLN A 171 -20.60 0.78 -0.19
N SER A 172 -21.37 1.70 0.40
CA SER A 172 -22.56 1.37 1.18
C SER A 172 -23.58 2.48 1.08
N ASP A 173 -24.84 2.07 1.06
CA ASP A 173 -25.97 3.01 1.19
C ASP A 173 -26.35 3.21 2.68
N GLN A 174 -25.77 2.44 3.59
CA GLN A 174 -26.00 2.51 5.04
C GLN A 174 -24.74 3.05 5.73
N VAL A 175 -24.91 4.15 6.43
CA VAL A 175 -23.82 4.77 7.21
C VAL A 175 -23.76 4.15 8.60
N GLN A 176 -22.61 3.61 8.95
CA GLN A 176 -22.33 3.22 10.33
C GLN A 176 -21.98 4.45 11.16
N PRO A 177 -22.30 4.49 12.48
CA PRO A 177 -21.91 5.61 13.32
C PRO A 177 -20.39 5.73 13.38
N PRO A 178 -19.83 6.97 13.38
CA PRO A 178 -18.40 7.16 13.53
C PRO A 178 -17.94 6.80 14.94
N SER A 179 -16.66 6.43 15.07
CA SER A 179 -16.03 6.26 16.37
C SER A 179 -15.88 7.63 17.06
N GLN A 180 -16.07 7.66 18.39
CA GLN A 180 -15.77 8.85 19.18
C GLN A 180 -14.25 9.04 19.28
N ALA A 181 -13.82 10.30 19.46
CA ALA A 181 -12.41 10.61 19.67
C ALA A 181 -11.88 9.86 20.92
N LEU A 182 -10.77 9.18 20.74
CA LEU A 182 -10.10 8.45 21.82
C LEU A 182 -8.96 9.28 22.44
N PRO A 183 -8.53 8.93 23.67
CA PRO A 183 -7.30 9.46 24.24
C PRO A 183 -6.11 9.26 23.29
N LEU A 184 -5.10 10.13 23.43
CA LEU A 184 -3.86 10.04 22.69
C LEU A 184 -3.30 8.61 22.72
N ASP A 185 -2.99 8.08 21.53
CA ASP A 185 -2.38 6.76 21.34
C ASP A 185 -3.17 5.54 21.87
N ALA A 186 -4.41 5.71 22.31
CA ALA A 186 -5.26 4.59 22.63
C ALA A 186 -5.73 3.89 21.33
N PRO A 187 -5.36 2.62 21.10
CA PRO A 187 -5.79 1.92 19.89
C PRO A 187 -7.28 1.58 19.97
N LEU A 188 -8.03 1.91 18.90
CA LEU A 188 -9.43 1.53 18.76
C LEU A 188 -9.58 0.08 18.33
N VAL A 189 -8.58 -0.42 17.59
CA VAL A 189 -8.54 -1.78 17.02
C VAL A 189 -7.35 -2.51 17.62
N THR A 190 -7.58 -3.75 18.07
CA THR A 190 -6.51 -4.70 18.41
C THR A 190 -6.48 -5.80 17.35
N LEU A 191 -5.32 -6.04 16.80
CA LEU A 191 -5.08 -7.07 15.77
C LEU A 191 -4.66 -8.36 16.46
N ASP A 192 -5.24 -9.47 16.04
CA ASP A 192 -4.73 -10.80 16.36
C ASP A 192 -3.49 -11.13 15.50
N ASP A 193 -2.80 -12.24 15.84
CA ASP A 193 -1.56 -12.66 15.16
C ASP A 193 -1.79 -12.94 13.66
N ARG A 194 -2.97 -13.43 13.27
CA ARG A 194 -3.32 -13.67 11.88
C ARG A 194 -3.48 -12.34 11.12
N GLN A 195 -4.21 -11.39 11.70
CA GLN A 195 -4.43 -10.07 11.12
C GLN A 195 -3.10 -9.33 10.95
N PHE A 196 -2.27 -9.38 11.99
CA PHE A 196 -0.92 -8.78 11.96
C PHE A 196 -0.04 -9.43 10.90
N GLY A 197 -0.04 -10.78 10.82
CA GLY A 197 0.72 -11.52 9.81
C GLY A 197 0.38 -11.10 8.37
N LEU A 198 -0.91 -10.90 8.04
CA LEU A 198 -1.33 -10.42 6.71
C LEU A 198 -0.72 -9.04 6.35
N LEU A 199 -0.62 -8.15 7.33
CA LEU A 199 -0.06 -6.81 7.11
C LEU A 199 1.46 -6.85 6.99
N VAL A 200 2.13 -7.69 7.76
CA VAL A 200 3.59 -7.93 7.64
C VAL A 200 3.90 -8.50 6.26
N ASP A 201 3.18 -9.54 5.83
CA ASP A 201 3.36 -10.17 4.51
C ASP A 201 3.23 -9.17 3.35
N ALA A 202 2.28 -8.25 3.45
CA ALA A 202 2.12 -7.18 2.46
C ALA A 202 3.30 -6.20 2.45
N GLY A 203 3.83 -5.87 3.63
CA GLY A 203 5.02 -5.02 3.78
C GLY A 203 6.30 -5.69 3.26
N ASP A 204 6.46 -6.99 3.49
CA ASP A 204 7.62 -7.77 3.03
C ASP A 204 7.74 -7.79 1.50
N LEU A 205 6.61 -7.89 0.79
CA LEU A 205 6.62 -7.79 -0.68
C LEU A 205 7.19 -6.45 -1.16
N ASP A 206 6.77 -5.34 -0.54
CA ASP A 206 7.25 -4.02 -0.91
C ASP A 206 8.72 -3.80 -0.53
N ALA A 207 9.15 -4.35 0.61
CA ALA A 207 10.56 -4.36 1.00
C ALA A 207 11.43 -5.13 0.01
N LEU A 208 10.98 -6.32 -0.40
CA LEU A 208 11.65 -7.15 -1.39
C LEU A 208 11.74 -6.45 -2.75
N LEU A 209 10.64 -5.89 -3.25
CA LEU A 209 10.62 -5.12 -4.51
C LEU A 209 11.57 -3.91 -4.46
N THR A 210 11.62 -3.21 -3.33
CA THR A 210 12.53 -2.07 -3.13
C THR A 210 13.98 -2.53 -3.17
N HIS A 211 14.29 -3.63 -2.50
CA HIS A 211 15.64 -4.21 -2.50
C HIS A 211 16.05 -4.68 -3.91
N LEU A 212 15.18 -5.38 -4.62
CA LEU A 212 15.46 -5.83 -6.00
C LEU A 212 15.74 -4.66 -6.94
N ARG A 213 14.96 -3.58 -6.85
CA ARG A 213 15.21 -2.36 -7.64
C ARG A 213 16.52 -1.65 -7.30
N PHE A 214 17.01 -1.85 -6.09
CA PHE A 214 18.31 -1.32 -5.67
C PHE A 214 19.48 -2.18 -6.17
N VAL A 215 19.38 -3.51 -6.12
CA VAL A 215 20.50 -4.41 -6.49
C VAL A 215 20.57 -4.76 -7.96
N ILE A 216 19.42 -4.79 -8.67
CA ILE A 216 19.32 -5.09 -10.11
C ILE A 216 18.41 -4.07 -10.81
N PRO A 217 18.78 -2.77 -10.80
CA PRO A 217 17.91 -1.69 -11.30
C PRO A 217 17.58 -1.82 -12.78
N ASP A 218 18.54 -2.17 -13.62
CA ASP A 218 18.36 -2.23 -15.07
C ASP A 218 17.42 -3.38 -15.45
N GLU A 219 17.57 -4.53 -14.84
CA GLU A 219 16.76 -5.74 -15.05
C GLU A 219 15.32 -5.51 -14.57
N THR A 220 15.15 -4.91 -13.39
CA THR A 220 13.81 -4.63 -12.87
C THR A 220 13.08 -3.54 -13.66
N ASN A 221 13.80 -2.56 -14.21
CA ASN A 221 13.25 -1.51 -15.07
C ASN A 221 12.91 -2.00 -16.49
N ALA A 222 13.53 -3.09 -16.94
CA ALA A 222 13.22 -3.71 -18.22
C ALA A 222 11.87 -4.46 -18.22
N LEU A 223 11.32 -4.78 -17.04
CA LEU A 223 10.06 -5.49 -16.89
C LEU A 223 8.87 -4.53 -16.74
N PRO A 224 7.70 -4.84 -17.33
CA PRO A 224 6.47 -4.15 -17.00
C PRO A 224 6.22 -4.20 -15.48
N PRO A 225 5.83 -3.09 -14.83
CA PRO A 225 5.69 -3.04 -13.37
C PRO A 225 4.76 -4.13 -12.80
N ARG A 226 3.66 -4.43 -13.48
CA ARG A 226 2.72 -5.49 -13.07
C ARG A 226 3.38 -6.86 -13.12
N THR A 227 4.08 -7.18 -14.20
CA THR A 227 4.80 -8.45 -14.38
C THR A 227 5.82 -8.66 -13.26
N LEU A 228 6.64 -7.63 -12.96
CA LEU A 228 7.62 -7.71 -11.88
C LEU A 228 6.95 -7.99 -10.52
N VAL A 229 5.91 -7.23 -10.17
CA VAL A 229 5.22 -7.39 -8.88
C VAL A 229 4.56 -8.76 -8.75
N GLU A 230 3.82 -9.20 -9.78
CA GLU A 230 3.12 -10.50 -9.75
C GLU A 230 4.11 -11.67 -9.70
N PHE A 231 5.21 -11.58 -10.45
CA PHE A 231 6.27 -12.59 -10.42
C PHE A 231 6.94 -12.66 -9.05
N VAL A 232 7.37 -11.53 -8.50
CA VAL A 232 8.02 -11.46 -7.19
C VAL A 232 7.10 -12.00 -6.10
N ALA A 233 5.82 -11.58 -6.09
CA ALA A 233 4.84 -12.08 -5.13
C ALA A 233 4.65 -13.60 -5.21
N ALA A 234 4.54 -14.14 -6.43
CA ALA A 234 4.37 -15.58 -6.63
C ALA A 234 5.58 -16.39 -6.13
N TYR A 235 6.81 -15.91 -6.41
CA TYR A 235 8.01 -16.62 -5.99
C TYR A 235 8.36 -16.39 -4.51
N GLN A 236 8.03 -15.24 -3.94
CA GLN A 236 8.10 -15.05 -2.48
C GLN A 236 7.16 -16.02 -1.75
N GLN A 237 5.94 -16.17 -2.24
CA GLN A 237 5.00 -17.14 -1.67
C GLN A 237 5.51 -18.59 -1.77
N ARG A 238 6.09 -18.98 -2.91
CA ARG A 238 6.72 -20.29 -3.08
C ARG A 238 7.90 -20.52 -2.14
N ALA A 239 8.71 -19.48 -1.88
CA ALA A 239 9.79 -19.55 -0.91
C ALA A 239 9.24 -19.86 0.49
N ARG A 240 8.19 -19.17 0.92
CA ARG A 240 7.52 -19.40 2.21
C ARG A 240 6.93 -20.82 2.30
N GLU A 241 6.27 -21.29 1.25
CA GLU A 241 5.74 -22.66 1.17
C GLU A 241 6.85 -23.73 1.24
N ALA A 242 8.06 -23.39 0.81
CA ALA A 242 9.24 -24.22 0.96
C ALA A 242 9.91 -24.08 2.34
N GLY A 243 9.34 -23.31 3.27
CA GLY A 243 9.85 -23.10 4.63
C GLY A 243 10.94 -22.03 4.74
N VAL A 244 11.05 -21.13 3.77
CA VAL A 244 12.00 -20.00 3.79
C VAL A 244 11.29 -18.78 4.36
N ASP A 245 11.36 -18.56 5.66
CA ASP A 245 10.66 -17.46 6.36
C ASP A 245 11.50 -16.18 6.45
N ASP A 246 12.82 -16.28 6.28
CA ASP A 246 13.77 -15.17 6.34
C ASP A 246 13.77 -14.35 5.04
N ILE A 247 13.59 -13.01 5.14
CA ILE A 247 13.46 -12.13 3.97
C ILE A 247 14.72 -12.10 3.08
N ASP A 248 15.92 -12.23 3.66
CA ASP A 248 17.15 -12.22 2.90
C ASP A 248 17.29 -13.50 2.07
N ARG A 249 16.90 -14.64 2.65
CA ARG A 249 16.86 -15.93 1.92
C ARG A 249 15.75 -15.93 0.85
N GLN A 250 14.57 -15.36 1.14
CA GLN A 250 13.51 -15.17 0.16
C GLN A 250 14.01 -14.31 -1.01
N THR A 251 14.78 -13.27 -0.73
CA THR A 251 15.39 -12.41 -1.76
C THR A 251 16.26 -13.22 -2.71
N GLN A 252 17.13 -14.08 -2.19
CA GLN A 252 18.01 -14.91 -3.03
C GLN A 252 17.24 -15.93 -3.87
N TYR A 253 16.19 -16.51 -3.30
CA TYR A 253 15.31 -17.42 -4.02
C TYR A 253 14.59 -16.70 -5.18
N VAL A 254 14.08 -15.49 -4.94
CA VAL A 254 13.41 -14.68 -5.96
C VAL A 254 14.40 -14.18 -7.01
N LEU A 255 15.63 -13.81 -6.64
CA LEU A 255 16.70 -13.47 -7.58
C LEU A 255 16.99 -14.63 -8.52
N LEU A 256 17.21 -15.85 -8.00
CA LEU A 256 17.39 -17.04 -8.83
C LEU A 256 16.21 -17.25 -9.79
N ALA A 257 14.98 -17.08 -9.30
CA ALA A 257 13.79 -17.19 -10.13
C ALA A 257 13.76 -16.12 -11.23
N LEU A 258 14.13 -14.87 -10.94
CA LEU A 258 14.21 -13.80 -11.95
C LEU A 258 15.25 -14.09 -13.03
N TYR A 259 16.44 -14.58 -12.65
CA TYR A 259 17.52 -14.91 -13.58
C TYR A 259 17.26 -16.16 -14.44
N THR A 260 16.24 -16.97 -14.12
CA THR A 260 15.94 -18.22 -14.81
C THR A 260 14.48 -18.36 -15.24
N SER A 261 13.71 -17.26 -15.24
CA SER A 261 12.24 -17.28 -15.46
C SER A 261 11.53 -18.34 -14.60
N GLY A 262 12.07 -18.63 -13.41
CA GLY A 262 11.53 -19.60 -12.47
C GLY A 262 11.98 -21.04 -12.66
N ALA A 263 12.67 -21.39 -13.74
CA ALA A 263 13.08 -22.77 -14.01
C ALA A 263 14.18 -23.27 -13.04
N GLY A 264 15.11 -22.40 -12.65
CA GLY A 264 16.20 -22.74 -11.72
C GLY A 264 15.73 -23.18 -10.34
N VAL A 265 14.66 -22.56 -9.81
CA VAL A 265 14.13 -22.95 -8.48
C VAL A 265 13.45 -24.32 -8.49
N GLU A 266 13.08 -24.83 -9.65
CA GLU A 266 12.54 -26.18 -9.80
C GLU A 266 13.62 -27.27 -9.85
N HIS A 267 14.89 -26.89 -9.97
CA HIS A 267 16.00 -27.83 -10.05
C HIS A 267 16.15 -28.64 -8.75
N PRO A 268 16.43 -29.96 -8.82
CA PRO A 268 16.55 -30.82 -7.63
C PRO A 268 17.54 -30.33 -6.59
N ALA A 269 18.69 -29.75 -7.02
CA ALA A 269 19.69 -29.21 -6.10
C ALA A 269 19.16 -28.03 -5.26
N VAL A 270 18.37 -27.13 -5.87
CA VAL A 270 17.74 -25.99 -5.18
C VAL A 270 16.68 -26.49 -4.21
N LYS A 271 15.84 -27.44 -4.63
CA LYS A 271 14.84 -28.08 -3.76
C LYS A 271 15.49 -28.77 -2.54
N ALA A 272 16.62 -29.42 -2.75
CA ALA A 272 17.39 -30.04 -1.65
C ALA A 272 17.95 -28.99 -0.67
N LEU A 273 18.44 -27.85 -1.18
CA LEU A 273 18.88 -26.72 -0.34
C LEU A 273 17.73 -26.15 0.49
N MET A 274 16.53 -25.98 -0.13
CA MET A 274 15.35 -25.46 0.58
C MET A 274 14.88 -26.41 1.69
N GLN A 275 14.99 -27.72 1.48
CA GLN A 275 14.61 -28.72 2.50
C GLN A 275 15.59 -28.77 3.69
N ASN A 276 16.86 -28.47 3.47
CA ASN A 276 17.91 -28.49 4.49
C ASN A 276 18.82 -27.27 4.35
N PRO A 277 18.29 -26.05 4.62
CA PRO A 277 19.08 -24.84 4.47
C PRO A 277 20.16 -24.77 5.56
N PRO A 278 21.35 -24.23 5.25
CA PRO A 278 22.35 -23.88 6.25
C PRO A 278 21.78 -22.95 7.32
N ASP A 279 22.21 -23.12 8.59
CA ASP A 279 21.73 -22.28 9.69
C ASP A 279 22.10 -20.80 9.49
N SER A 280 23.29 -20.52 8.95
CA SER A 280 23.75 -19.15 8.71
C SER A 280 23.36 -18.63 7.33
N LEU A 281 23.04 -17.33 7.25
CA LEU A 281 22.75 -16.64 6.00
C LEU A 281 23.95 -16.71 5.02
N ALA A 282 25.18 -16.54 5.53
CA ALA A 282 26.40 -16.66 4.73
C ALA A 282 26.54 -18.07 4.12
N GLY A 283 26.31 -19.11 4.92
CA GLY A 283 26.34 -20.49 4.42
C GLY A 283 25.26 -20.77 3.37
N TYR A 284 24.09 -20.14 3.48
CA TYR A 284 23.05 -20.23 2.48
C TYR A 284 23.44 -19.57 1.15
N PHE A 285 24.08 -18.38 1.21
CA PHE A 285 24.59 -17.70 0.02
C PHE A 285 25.71 -18.50 -0.65
N ASP A 286 26.66 -19.03 0.15
CA ASP A 286 27.73 -19.89 -0.39
C ASP A 286 27.16 -21.13 -1.07
N ALA A 287 26.13 -21.75 -0.49
CA ALA A 287 25.47 -22.91 -1.06
C ALA A 287 24.74 -22.59 -2.39
N LEU A 288 24.09 -21.43 -2.48
CA LEU A 288 23.48 -20.98 -3.72
C LEU A 288 24.53 -20.67 -4.80
N GLN A 289 25.61 -19.99 -4.45
CA GLN A 289 26.70 -19.69 -5.41
C GLN A 289 27.42 -20.96 -5.90
N ALA A 290 27.45 -21.98 -5.07
CA ALA A 290 28.05 -23.29 -5.42
C ALA A 290 27.09 -24.20 -6.21
N MET A 291 25.89 -23.72 -6.59
CA MET A 291 24.95 -24.50 -7.39
C MET A 291 25.55 -24.87 -8.77
N PRO A 292 25.22 -26.05 -9.33
CA PRO A 292 25.62 -26.44 -10.66
C PRO A 292 25.22 -25.38 -11.71
N GLU A 293 26.02 -25.26 -12.77
CA GLU A 293 25.78 -24.32 -13.86
C GLU A 293 24.40 -24.53 -14.50
N GLU A 294 23.94 -25.77 -14.56
CA GLU A 294 22.62 -26.15 -15.07
C GLU A 294 21.45 -25.49 -14.33
N VAL A 295 21.64 -25.07 -13.07
CA VAL A 295 20.64 -24.33 -12.30
C VAL A 295 20.46 -22.93 -12.88
N TRP A 296 21.57 -22.28 -13.20
CA TRP A 296 21.60 -20.91 -13.72
C TRP A 296 21.23 -20.83 -15.20
N GLU A 297 21.45 -21.93 -15.94
CA GLU A 297 21.12 -22.09 -17.35
C GLU A 297 19.75 -22.76 -17.58
N ALA A 298 18.99 -23.04 -16.52
CA ALA A 298 17.71 -23.74 -16.61
C ALA A 298 16.65 -23.00 -17.44
N GLY A 299 16.78 -21.69 -17.57
CA GLY A 299 15.90 -20.83 -18.36
C GLY A 299 16.52 -19.46 -18.60
N PRO A 300 15.99 -18.68 -19.55
CA PRO A 300 16.45 -17.32 -19.77
C PRO A 300 16.06 -16.41 -18.60
N PRO A 301 16.76 -15.28 -18.38
CA PRO A 301 16.31 -14.24 -17.48
C PRO A 301 14.91 -13.75 -17.83
N LEU A 302 14.12 -13.37 -16.81
CA LEU A 302 12.72 -12.97 -17.01
C LEU A 302 12.58 -11.77 -17.97
N TRP A 303 13.52 -10.83 -17.92
CA TRP A 303 13.55 -9.64 -18.78
C TRP A 303 14.00 -9.92 -20.23
N GLU A 304 14.50 -11.12 -20.52
CA GLU A 304 14.83 -11.59 -21.87
C GLU A 304 13.76 -12.55 -22.43
N ASN A 305 12.73 -12.84 -21.64
CA ASN A 305 11.70 -13.80 -22.02
C ASN A 305 10.64 -13.12 -22.90
N GLU A 306 10.65 -13.38 -24.20
CA GLU A 306 9.73 -12.80 -25.20
C GLU A 306 8.23 -13.03 -24.90
N HIS A 307 7.90 -13.96 -24.00
CA HIS A 307 6.52 -14.26 -23.60
C HIS A 307 6.03 -13.42 -22.42
N VAL A 308 6.89 -12.58 -21.85
CA VAL A 308 6.64 -11.79 -20.63
C VAL A 308 6.74 -10.28 -20.90
N ALA A 309 7.32 -9.89 -22.02
CA ALA A 309 7.48 -8.51 -22.47
C ALA A 309 6.16 -7.89 -23.00
#